data_19a68865de1da89e0117b0271fca6d99
#
_entry.id   19a68865de1da89e0117b0271fca6d99
#
_cell.length_a   1.000
_cell.length_b   1.000
_cell.length_c   1.000
_cell.angle_alpha   90.00
_cell.angle_beta   90.00
_cell.angle_gamma   90.00
#
_symmetry.space_group_name_H-M   'P 1'
#
loop_
_entity.id
_entity.type
_entity.pdbx_description
1 polymer ?
#
loop_
_entity_poly.entity_id
_entity_poly.type
_entity_poly.pdbx_seq_one_letter_code
_entity_poly.pdbx_strand_id
1 'polypeptide(L)'
;QTFVTELRAARAPVDGIVEGDLVVRGGGDSTLDETTLWGLAAQLRSHGITRVRGRVLVERAPFGDLTCDTVDRCTSLLRSSRAYNAVPSAIGVNYGSWCVMVRAPQGATRAQVGGCASGPLPIPLSGSVQVRAGGPALAVERVTDEAGERIAVSGSIAPGSERMVHRAMSDPPVGTGLLLRSILGQAGVTVDGGVETTLRAMGQDAWLVARVESIPLQEQVGRMMRWSNNYIADVLTMNVALKARGAAPASLADASAELTALVRRAGAGDAGDLVIESGSGLTTTNRLSAQDL
;
A
#
# COMPACT_ATOMS: atom_id res chain seq x y z
N GLN A 1 -18.00 -10.52 1.61
CA GLN A 1 -16.61 -10.96 1.72
C GLN A 1 -15.76 -9.78 2.15
N THR A 2 -14.84 -10.00 3.12
CA THR A 2 -13.84 -9.08 3.64
C THR A 2 -12.45 -9.69 3.49
N PHE A 3 -11.43 -8.89 3.57
CA PHE A 3 -10.03 -9.31 3.65
C PHE A 3 -9.50 -9.02 5.05
N VAL A 4 -8.52 -9.79 5.49
CA VAL A 4 -8.03 -9.71 6.87
C VAL A 4 -6.56 -9.29 6.88
N THR A 5 -6.23 -8.31 7.72
CA THR A 5 -4.85 -7.97 8.07
C THR A 5 -4.58 -8.36 9.52
N GLU A 6 -3.50 -9.07 9.75
CA GLU A 6 -3.14 -9.62 11.07
C GLU A 6 -1.74 -9.20 11.49
N LEU A 7 -1.59 -8.99 12.79
CA LEU A 7 -0.30 -8.95 13.45
C LEU A 7 -0.12 -10.23 14.26
N ARG A 8 0.97 -10.92 14.03
CA ARG A 8 1.27 -12.21 14.66
C ARG A 8 2.64 -12.21 15.30
N ALA A 9 2.83 -13.05 16.29
CA ALA A 9 4.12 -13.31 16.94
C ALA A 9 4.34 -14.82 17.03
N ALA A 10 5.59 -15.25 17.11
CA ALA A 10 5.93 -16.68 17.24
C ALA A 10 5.34 -17.31 18.51
N ARG A 11 5.18 -16.51 19.57
CA ARG A 11 4.63 -16.94 20.87
C ARG A 11 3.78 -15.82 21.47
N ALA A 12 2.97 -16.17 22.48
CA ALA A 12 2.23 -15.20 23.27
C ALA A 12 3.21 -14.18 23.90
N PRO A 13 2.83 -12.88 23.93
CA PRO A 13 3.58 -11.86 24.66
C PRO A 13 3.67 -12.20 26.16
N VAL A 14 4.80 -11.90 26.77
CA VAL A 14 5.03 -12.07 28.21
C VAL A 14 5.38 -10.71 28.80
N ASP A 15 4.73 -10.32 29.89
CA ASP A 15 4.91 -9.04 30.58
C ASP A 15 4.87 -7.81 29.63
N GLY A 16 3.98 -7.86 28.64
CA GLY A 16 3.82 -6.79 27.64
C GLY A 16 4.92 -6.75 26.58
N ILE A 17 5.71 -7.81 26.45
CA ILE A 17 6.83 -7.91 25.51
C ILE A 17 6.56 -9.02 24.49
N VAL A 18 6.67 -8.70 23.20
CA VAL A 18 6.78 -9.66 22.11
C VAL A 18 8.25 -10.05 21.98
N GLU A 19 8.57 -11.31 22.29
CA GLU A 19 9.90 -11.86 22.12
C GLU A 19 10.13 -12.30 20.67
N GLY A 20 10.91 -11.54 19.90
CA GLY A 20 11.14 -11.76 18.48
C GLY A 20 10.34 -10.81 17.58
N ASP A 21 10.14 -11.22 16.33
CA ASP A 21 9.54 -10.37 15.30
C ASP A 21 8.03 -10.25 15.47
N LEU A 22 7.50 -9.07 15.16
CA LEU A 22 6.08 -8.81 14.95
C LEU A 22 5.80 -8.97 13.44
N VAL A 23 5.11 -10.05 13.10
CA VAL A 23 4.82 -10.38 11.71
C VAL A 23 3.53 -9.73 11.26
N VAL A 24 3.57 -9.06 10.11
CA VAL A 24 2.43 -8.42 9.45
C VAL A 24 2.01 -9.29 8.28
N ARG A 25 0.79 -9.82 8.34
CA ARG A 25 0.18 -10.63 7.29
C ARG A 25 -0.96 -9.86 6.64
N GLY A 26 -0.85 -9.61 5.35
CA GLY A 26 -1.92 -9.02 4.55
C GLY A 26 -2.71 -10.07 3.80
N GLY A 27 -4.04 -9.93 3.80
CA GLY A 27 -4.96 -10.79 3.07
C GLY A 27 -5.39 -10.24 1.70
N GLY A 28 -4.72 -9.23 1.17
CA GLY A 28 -5.10 -8.59 -0.09
C GLY A 28 -6.18 -7.51 0.07
N ASP A 29 -6.23 -6.85 1.23
CA ASP A 29 -7.07 -5.66 1.41
C ASP A 29 -6.52 -4.50 0.56
N SER A 30 -7.29 -4.12 -0.47
CA SER A 30 -6.93 -3.01 -1.36
C SER A 30 -7.18 -1.63 -0.75
N THR A 31 -7.79 -1.55 0.42
CA THR A 31 -8.24 -0.30 1.05
C THR A 31 -7.61 -0.03 2.42
N LEU A 32 -6.58 -0.80 2.78
CA LEU A 32 -5.83 -0.60 4.01
C LEU A 32 -5.31 0.85 4.09
N ASP A 33 -5.57 1.51 5.21
CA ASP A 33 -5.17 2.90 5.45
C ASP A 33 -4.44 3.07 6.79
N GLU A 34 -3.93 4.27 7.04
CA GLU A 34 -3.24 4.59 8.30
C GLU A 34 -4.16 4.51 9.52
N THR A 35 -5.47 4.80 9.36
CA THR A 35 -6.45 4.66 10.44
C THR A 35 -6.56 3.20 10.89
N THR A 36 -6.54 2.29 9.95
CA THR A 36 -6.53 0.85 10.21
C THR A 36 -5.25 0.41 10.93
N LEU A 37 -4.08 0.95 10.54
CA LEU A 37 -2.82 0.67 11.25
C LEU A 37 -2.84 1.21 12.68
N TRP A 38 -3.44 2.38 12.93
CA TRP A 38 -3.69 2.89 14.27
C TRP A 38 -4.60 1.97 15.09
N GLY A 39 -5.64 1.41 14.47
CA GLY A 39 -6.51 0.41 15.09
C GLY A 39 -5.75 -0.83 15.54
N LEU A 40 -4.82 -1.34 14.71
CA LEU A 40 -3.94 -2.45 15.07
C LEU A 40 -3.02 -2.07 16.25
N ALA A 41 -2.40 -0.90 16.22
CA ALA A 41 -1.54 -0.42 17.31
C ALA A 41 -2.32 -0.27 18.63
N ALA A 42 -3.56 0.23 18.58
CA ALA A 42 -4.44 0.35 19.73
C ALA A 42 -4.77 -1.03 20.34
N GLN A 43 -4.98 -2.07 19.52
CA GLN A 43 -5.19 -3.44 20.00
C GLN A 43 -3.94 -3.95 20.76
N LEU A 44 -2.72 -3.73 20.25
CA LEU A 44 -1.50 -4.07 20.98
C LEU A 44 -1.48 -3.41 22.36
N ARG A 45 -1.78 -2.12 22.40
CA ARG A 45 -1.81 -1.37 23.67
C ARG A 45 -2.87 -1.88 24.63
N SER A 46 -4.07 -2.21 24.15
CA SER A 46 -5.13 -2.77 24.98
C SER A 46 -4.79 -4.14 25.57
N HIS A 47 -3.92 -4.91 24.87
CA HIS A 47 -3.35 -6.17 25.37
C HIS A 47 -2.13 -5.96 26.29
N GLY A 48 -1.83 -4.71 26.66
CA GLY A 48 -0.70 -4.36 27.53
C GLY A 48 0.68 -4.45 26.84
N ILE A 49 0.73 -4.62 25.52
CA ILE A 49 2.01 -4.73 24.79
C ILE A 49 2.66 -3.35 24.70
N THR A 50 3.91 -3.26 25.13
CA THR A 50 4.71 -2.03 25.14
C THR A 50 6.00 -2.15 24.36
N ARG A 51 6.42 -3.38 24.02
CA ARG A 51 7.69 -3.60 23.32
C ARG A 51 7.65 -4.83 22.42
N VAL A 52 8.31 -4.70 21.28
CA VAL A 52 8.68 -5.78 20.34
C VAL A 52 10.19 -5.83 20.28
N ARG A 53 10.81 -6.92 20.72
CA ARG A 53 12.30 -7.08 20.75
C ARG A 53 12.90 -7.34 19.38
N GLY A 54 12.12 -7.87 18.45
CA GLY A 54 12.53 -8.12 17.08
C GLY A 54 12.16 -6.97 16.15
N ARG A 55 11.90 -7.31 14.89
CA ARG A 55 11.58 -6.43 13.77
C ARG A 55 10.08 -6.40 13.53
N VAL A 56 9.64 -5.44 12.70
CA VAL A 56 8.41 -5.58 11.93
C VAL A 56 8.75 -6.38 10.68
N LEU A 57 8.25 -7.62 10.59
CA LEU A 57 8.49 -8.53 9.48
C LEU A 57 7.22 -8.63 8.63
N VAL A 58 7.24 -8.10 7.41
CA VAL A 58 6.06 -8.05 6.53
C VAL A 58 6.07 -9.24 5.57
N GLU A 59 5.04 -10.07 5.63
CA GLU A 59 4.87 -11.18 4.69
C GLU A 59 4.41 -10.65 3.32
N ARG A 60 5.10 -11.06 2.26
CA ARG A 60 4.69 -10.79 0.87
C ARG A 60 3.63 -11.80 0.37
N ALA A 61 3.46 -12.91 1.08
CA ALA A 61 2.35 -13.82 0.86
C ALA A 61 1.01 -13.10 1.14
N PRO A 62 -0.10 -13.45 0.45
CA PRO A 62 -0.17 -14.53 -0.52
C PRO A 62 0.20 -14.16 -1.95
N PHE A 63 0.53 -12.90 -2.28
CA PHE A 63 0.80 -12.52 -3.67
C PHE A 63 2.26 -12.77 -4.10
N GLY A 64 3.20 -12.89 -3.15
CA GLY A 64 4.62 -13.04 -3.45
C GLY A 64 5.30 -11.74 -3.89
N ASP A 65 6.44 -11.87 -4.53
CA ASP A 65 7.13 -10.75 -5.19
C ASP A 65 6.53 -10.54 -6.57
N LEU A 66 5.69 -9.51 -6.68
CA LEU A 66 5.16 -9.13 -7.97
C LEU A 66 6.20 -8.33 -8.74
N THR A 67 6.60 -8.89 -9.86
CA THR A 67 7.38 -8.17 -10.85
C THR A 67 6.43 -7.49 -11.83
N CYS A 68 6.83 -6.33 -12.30
CA CYS A 68 6.13 -5.66 -13.37
C CYS A 68 6.46 -6.39 -14.69
N ASP A 69 5.47 -6.92 -15.38
CA ASP A 69 5.59 -7.76 -16.56
C ASP A 69 4.93 -7.19 -17.83
N THR A 70 4.19 -6.08 -17.71
CA THR A 70 3.73 -5.35 -18.89
C THR A 70 4.69 -4.19 -19.20
N VAL A 71 5.10 -4.04 -20.46
CA VAL A 71 6.09 -3.04 -20.88
C VAL A 71 5.65 -1.62 -20.48
N ASP A 72 4.39 -1.28 -20.70
CA ASP A 72 3.86 0.06 -20.42
C ASP A 72 3.88 0.37 -18.92
N ARG A 73 3.47 -0.59 -18.08
CA ARG A 73 3.45 -0.42 -16.64
C ARG A 73 4.86 -0.37 -16.06
N CYS A 74 5.76 -1.23 -16.51
CA CYS A 74 7.16 -1.23 -16.08
C CYS A 74 7.83 0.10 -16.39
N THR A 75 7.62 0.60 -17.60
CA THR A 75 8.12 1.91 -18.01
C THR A 75 7.53 3.04 -17.15
N SER A 76 6.24 2.99 -16.84
CA SER A 76 5.59 3.98 -15.99
C SER A 76 6.10 3.97 -14.56
N LEU A 77 6.28 2.79 -13.97
CA LEU A 77 6.80 2.62 -12.60
C LEU A 77 8.23 3.17 -12.45
N LEU A 78 9.07 2.95 -13.45
CA LEU A 78 10.44 3.46 -13.45
C LEU A 78 10.53 4.98 -13.63
N ARG A 79 9.59 5.57 -14.37
CA ARG A 79 9.63 7.00 -14.74
C ARG A 79 8.78 7.90 -13.86
N SER A 80 7.85 7.36 -13.10
CA SER A 80 6.87 8.16 -12.38
C SER A 80 6.57 7.60 -10.99
N SER A 81 6.69 8.46 -9.99
CA SER A 81 6.24 8.20 -8.62
C SER A 81 4.75 8.48 -8.39
N ARG A 82 3.96 8.69 -9.44
CA ARG A 82 2.53 9.00 -9.30
C ARG A 82 1.75 7.83 -8.73
N ALA A 83 0.80 8.12 -7.84
CA ALA A 83 0.06 7.12 -7.09
C ALA A 83 -0.70 6.11 -7.97
N TYR A 84 -1.15 6.51 -9.17
CA TYR A 84 -1.85 5.60 -10.09
C TYR A 84 -0.97 4.46 -10.63
N ASN A 85 0.35 4.55 -10.44
CA ASN A 85 1.33 3.51 -10.82
C ASN A 85 1.72 2.60 -9.66
N ALA A 86 1.10 2.72 -8.47
CA ALA A 86 1.45 1.90 -7.32
C ALA A 86 1.40 0.40 -7.64
N VAL A 87 2.42 -0.34 -7.19
CA VAL A 87 2.51 -1.79 -7.40
C VAL A 87 1.49 -2.49 -6.50
N PRO A 88 0.64 -3.39 -7.02
CA PRO A 88 -0.25 -4.17 -6.20
C PRO A 88 0.52 -5.08 -5.26
N SER A 89 0.04 -5.24 -4.04
CA SER A 89 0.62 -6.14 -3.05
C SER A 89 -0.46 -6.69 -2.12
N ALA A 90 -0.18 -7.81 -1.46
CA ALA A 90 -1.09 -8.39 -0.47
C ALA A 90 -1.28 -7.48 0.75
N ILE A 91 -0.33 -6.56 0.96
CA ILE A 91 -0.37 -5.53 1.98
C ILE A 91 0.25 -4.24 1.46
N GLY A 92 -0.54 -3.19 1.34
CA GLY A 92 -0.10 -1.87 0.88
C GLY A 92 -1.03 -0.79 1.39
N VAL A 93 -0.55 -0.01 2.34
CA VAL A 93 -1.33 1.08 2.96
C VAL A 93 -1.51 2.25 1.98
N ASN A 94 -2.62 2.98 2.11
CA ASN A 94 -2.92 4.17 1.30
C ASN A 94 -2.84 3.89 -0.22
N TYR A 95 -3.36 2.74 -0.66
CA TYR A 95 -3.29 2.30 -2.06
C TYR A 95 -1.83 2.15 -2.55
N GLY A 96 -0.94 1.60 -1.70
CA GLY A 96 0.48 1.41 -2.01
C GLY A 96 1.25 2.73 -2.16
N SER A 97 0.84 3.79 -1.44
CA SER A 97 1.37 5.14 -1.62
C SER A 97 1.75 5.82 -0.32
N TRP A 98 2.81 6.62 -0.37
CA TRP A 98 3.09 7.64 0.64
C TRP A 98 2.06 8.74 0.55
N CYS A 99 1.43 9.07 1.67
CA CYS A 99 0.58 10.24 1.78
C CYS A 99 1.37 11.39 2.40
N VAL A 100 1.61 12.44 1.62
CA VAL A 100 2.40 13.62 2.02
C VAL A 100 1.48 14.81 2.19
N MET A 101 1.47 15.39 3.38
CA MET A 101 0.75 16.62 3.69
C MET A 101 1.71 17.80 3.69
N VAL A 102 1.38 18.83 2.92
CA VAL A 102 2.11 20.10 2.89
C VAL A 102 1.19 21.20 3.41
N ARG A 103 1.52 21.80 4.54
CA ARG A 103 0.74 22.87 5.20
C ARG A 103 1.52 24.17 5.21
N ALA A 104 0.85 25.26 4.88
CA ALA A 104 1.40 26.61 4.89
C ALA A 104 0.73 27.45 5.96
N PRO A 105 1.19 27.43 7.25
CA PRO A 105 0.61 28.27 8.29
C PRO A 105 0.69 29.77 7.92
N GLN A 106 -0.28 30.54 8.36
CA GLN A 106 -0.27 32.00 8.20
C GLN A 106 1.00 32.59 8.86
N GLY A 107 1.67 33.50 8.17
CA GLY A 107 2.89 34.14 8.66
C GLY A 107 4.17 33.29 8.58
N ALA A 108 4.07 32.02 8.22
CA ALA A 108 5.26 31.20 8.00
C ALA A 108 5.93 31.52 6.66
N THR A 109 7.26 31.41 6.60
CA THR A 109 8.04 31.54 5.34
C THR A 109 8.29 30.20 4.67
N ARG A 110 8.18 29.10 5.41
CA ARG A 110 8.32 27.72 4.93
C ARG A 110 7.14 26.87 5.33
N ALA A 111 6.70 26.00 4.43
CA ALA A 111 5.64 25.05 4.71
C ALA A 111 6.14 23.92 5.62
N GLN A 112 5.23 23.38 6.42
CA GLN A 112 5.40 22.14 7.16
C GLN A 112 5.08 20.97 6.23
N VAL A 113 5.93 19.94 6.23
CA VAL A 113 5.76 18.74 5.42
C VAL A 113 5.84 17.52 6.33
N GLY A 114 4.85 16.62 6.19
CA GLY A 114 4.76 15.40 7.00
C GLY A 114 3.85 14.36 6.38
N GLY A 115 3.53 13.31 7.14
CA GLY A 115 2.52 12.33 6.77
C GLY A 115 1.10 12.87 6.93
N CYS A 116 0.13 12.24 6.26
CA CYS A 116 -1.27 12.68 6.29
C CYS A 116 -1.97 12.41 7.64
N ALA A 117 -1.63 11.34 8.33
CA ALA A 117 -2.20 10.98 9.63
C ALA A 117 -1.48 11.62 10.83
N SER A 118 -0.99 12.83 10.67
CA SER A 118 -0.47 13.66 11.77
C SER A 118 0.83 13.16 12.41
N GLY A 119 1.79 12.69 11.62
CA GLY A 119 3.11 12.30 12.11
C GLY A 119 4.21 12.62 11.09
N PRO A 120 5.48 12.42 11.46
CA PRO A 120 6.57 12.48 10.52
C PRO A 120 6.43 11.35 9.48
N LEU A 121 6.88 11.60 8.25
CA LEU A 121 7.06 10.52 7.29
C LEU A 121 8.13 9.56 7.84
N PRO A 122 7.94 8.22 7.75
CA PRO A 122 8.92 7.26 8.25
C PRO A 122 10.11 7.05 7.29
N ILE A 123 10.21 7.89 6.26
CA ILE A 123 11.31 7.94 5.30
C ILE A 123 11.88 9.37 5.24
N PRO A 124 13.14 9.54 4.78
CA PRO A 124 13.77 10.85 4.71
C PRO A 124 12.99 11.84 3.84
N LEU A 125 13.00 13.10 4.28
CA LEU A 125 12.48 14.23 3.54
C LEU A 125 13.64 15.12 3.09
N SER A 126 13.64 15.55 1.82
CA SER A 126 14.63 16.47 1.26
C SER A 126 13.97 17.68 0.61
N GLY A 127 14.71 18.80 0.59
CA GLY A 127 14.21 20.06 0.04
C GLY A 127 13.33 20.86 0.99
N SER A 128 12.66 21.89 0.47
CA SER A 128 11.73 22.72 1.23
C SER A 128 10.74 23.41 0.29
N VAL A 129 9.57 23.76 0.83
CA VAL A 129 8.50 24.47 0.14
C VAL A 129 8.35 25.88 0.74
N GLN A 130 8.37 26.90 -0.10
CA GLN A 130 8.20 28.28 0.32
C GLN A 130 6.72 28.60 0.53
N VAL A 131 6.40 29.41 1.57
CA VAL A 131 5.04 29.93 1.76
C VAL A 131 4.97 31.31 1.13
N ARG A 132 4.36 31.39 -0.05
CA ARG A 132 4.12 32.64 -0.77
C ARG A 132 3.04 32.47 -1.84
N ALA A 133 2.33 33.54 -2.13
CA ALA A 133 1.45 33.60 -3.29
C ALA A 133 2.30 33.74 -4.55
N GLY A 134 2.04 32.91 -5.57
CA GLY A 134 2.84 32.85 -6.78
C GLY A 134 4.21 32.14 -6.58
N GLY A 135 4.95 31.99 -7.66
CA GLY A 135 6.23 31.29 -7.68
C GLY A 135 6.14 29.90 -8.31
N PRO A 136 7.22 29.11 -8.27
CA PRO A 136 7.23 27.75 -8.85
C PRO A 136 6.14 26.88 -8.22
N ALA A 137 5.50 26.04 -9.05
CA ALA A 137 4.49 25.10 -8.57
C ALA A 137 5.07 24.15 -7.51
N LEU A 138 4.23 23.78 -6.55
CA LEU A 138 4.58 22.75 -5.57
C LEU A 138 4.91 21.43 -6.29
N ALA A 139 6.10 20.92 -6.05
CA ALA A 139 6.52 19.59 -6.46
C ALA A 139 6.78 18.72 -5.24
N VAL A 140 6.23 17.52 -5.27
CA VAL A 140 6.46 16.46 -4.30
C VAL A 140 6.78 15.21 -5.12
N GLU A 141 7.93 14.60 -4.92
CA GLU A 141 8.35 13.43 -5.69
C GLU A 141 8.93 12.37 -4.75
N ARG A 142 8.67 11.10 -5.07
CA ARG A 142 9.42 9.99 -4.49
C ARG A 142 10.69 9.79 -5.31
N VAL A 143 11.80 9.72 -4.63
CA VAL A 143 13.11 9.41 -5.20
C VAL A 143 13.60 8.14 -4.54
N THR A 144 14.08 7.20 -5.36
CA THR A 144 14.69 5.94 -4.90
C THR A 144 16.07 5.84 -5.52
N ASP A 145 17.09 5.67 -4.70
CA ASP A 145 18.48 5.48 -5.10
C ASP A 145 19.18 4.48 -4.14
N GLU A 146 20.50 4.38 -4.23
CA GLU A 146 21.29 3.47 -3.38
C GLU A 146 21.15 3.76 -1.88
N ALA A 147 20.84 5.00 -1.49
CA ALA A 147 20.59 5.37 -0.10
C ALA A 147 19.17 5.00 0.39
N GLY A 148 18.32 4.50 -0.51
CA GLY A 148 16.95 4.11 -0.23
C GLY A 148 15.90 5.07 -0.79
N GLU A 149 14.69 4.99 -0.25
CA GLU A 149 13.54 5.80 -0.68
C GLU A 149 13.39 7.06 0.18
N ARG A 150 13.11 8.19 -0.46
CA ARG A 150 12.84 9.48 0.19
C ARG A 150 11.79 10.28 -0.55
N ILE A 151 11.20 11.27 0.12
CA ILE A 151 10.35 12.30 -0.50
C ILE A 151 11.16 13.58 -0.70
N ALA A 152 11.22 14.04 -1.95
CA ALA A 152 11.80 15.33 -2.32
C ALA A 152 10.67 16.35 -2.53
N VAL A 153 10.82 17.54 -1.93
CA VAL A 153 9.82 18.62 -2.04
C VAL A 153 10.47 19.91 -2.50
N SER A 154 9.76 20.67 -3.34
CA SER A 154 10.21 21.98 -3.80
C SER A 154 9.04 22.86 -4.23
N GLY A 155 9.34 24.12 -4.62
CA GLY A 155 8.33 25.05 -5.10
C GLY A 155 7.71 25.90 -4.00
N SER A 156 6.45 26.29 -4.19
CA SER A 156 5.73 27.18 -3.28
C SER A 156 4.26 26.80 -3.11
N ILE A 157 3.69 27.24 -2.00
CA ILE A 157 2.27 27.07 -1.65
C ILE A 157 1.75 28.38 -1.06
N ALA A 158 0.51 28.75 -1.34
CA ALA A 158 -0.09 29.98 -0.83
C ALA A 158 -0.25 29.93 0.72
N PRO A 159 -0.09 31.09 1.43
CA PRO A 159 -0.33 31.14 2.87
C PRO A 159 -1.73 30.65 3.25
N GLY A 160 -1.84 29.91 4.36
CA GLY A 160 -3.09 29.34 4.84
C GLY A 160 -3.60 28.14 4.04
N SER A 161 -2.85 27.68 3.02
CA SER A 161 -3.24 26.54 2.20
C SER A 161 -2.64 25.24 2.72
N GLU A 162 -3.29 24.13 2.37
CA GLU A 162 -2.73 22.80 2.50
C GLU A 162 -2.96 21.96 1.25
N ARG A 163 -2.08 21.01 1.02
CA ARG A 163 -2.13 20.07 -0.08
C ARG A 163 -1.77 18.67 0.39
N MET A 164 -2.61 17.73 0.03
CA MET A 164 -2.36 16.31 0.18
C MET A 164 -1.86 15.76 -1.15
N VAL A 165 -0.73 15.08 -1.13
CA VAL A 165 -0.11 14.51 -2.34
C VAL A 165 0.25 13.05 -2.08
N HIS A 166 -0.20 12.18 -2.98
CA HIS A 166 0.14 10.76 -2.92
C HIS A 166 1.26 10.45 -3.93
N ARG A 167 2.22 9.64 -3.49
CA ARG A 167 3.33 9.12 -4.32
C ARG A 167 3.46 7.62 -4.13
N ALA A 168 3.44 6.88 -5.24
CA ALA A 168 3.60 5.43 -5.18
C ALA A 168 4.86 5.04 -4.41
N MET A 169 4.75 4.09 -3.49
CA MET A 169 5.88 3.45 -2.83
C MET A 169 6.65 2.61 -3.84
N SER A 170 7.96 2.53 -3.74
CA SER A 170 8.75 1.59 -4.54
C SER A 170 8.47 0.15 -4.12
N ASP A 171 8.22 -0.05 -2.83
CA ASP A 171 7.90 -1.35 -2.22
C ASP A 171 6.78 -1.16 -1.18
N PRO A 172 5.50 -1.38 -1.55
CA PRO A 172 4.38 -1.18 -0.63
C PRO A 172 4.43 -2.02 0.65
N PRO A 173 4.85 -3.31 0.67
CA PRO A 173 5.09 -4.04 1.89
C PRO A 173 6.09 -3.38 2.83
N VAL A 174 7.25 -2.95 2.33
CA VAL A 174 8.26 -2.23 3.13
C VAL A 174 7.69 -0.91 3.65
N GLY A 175 7.03 -0.13 2.78
CA GLY A 175 6.42 1.14 3.16
C GLY A 175 5.34 0.98 4.22
N THR A 176 4.51 -0.05 4.12
CA THR A 176 3.50 -0.38 5.15
C THR A 176 4.14 -0.74 6.48
N GLY A 177 5.20 -1.54 6.47
CA GLY A 177 5.96 -1.90 7.67
C GLY A 177 6.59 -0.67 8.35
N LEU A 178 7.16 0.25 7.57
CA LEU A 178 7.74 1.50 8.07
C LEU A 178 6.68 2.41 8.72
N LEU A 179 5.50 2.56 8.07
CA LEU A 179 4.38 3.30 8.64
C LEU A 179 3.86 2.64 9.92
N LEU A 180 3.66 1.33 9.92
CA LEU A 180 3.22 0.60 11.12
C LEU A 180 4.23 0.77 12.26
N ARG A 181 5.54 0.62 12.00
CA ARG A 181 6.57 0.82 13.03
C ARG A 181 6.55 2.23 13.61
N SER A 182 6.36 3.25 12.77
CA SER A 182 6.20 4.64 13.20
C SER A 182 4.96 4.83 14.08
N ILE A 183 3.81 4.30 13.65
CA ILE A 183 2.55 4.35 14.38
C ILE A 183 2.64 3.61 15.73
N LEU A 184 3.26 2.43 15.76
CA LEU A 184 3.51 1.70 17.00
C LEU A 184 4.31 2.55 17.99
N GLY A 185 5.39 3.20 17.53
CA GLY A 185 6.18 4.10 18.36
C GLY A 185 5.35 5.26 18.92
N GLN A 186 4.52 5.90 18.11
CA GLN A 186 3.61 6.97 18.54
C GLN A 186 2.54 6.47 19.52
N ALA A 187 2.09 5.22 19.36
CA ALA A 187 1.15 4.58 20.29
C ALA A 187 1.82 4.08 21.59
N GLY A 188 3.12 4.26 21.75
CA GLY A 188 3.87 3.82 22.94
C GLY A 188 4.26 2.35 22.92
N VAL A 189 4.42 1.75 21.74
CA VAL A 189 4.99 0.41 21.53
C VAL A 189 6.36 0.56 20.87
N THR A 190 7.43 0.28 21.61
CA THR A 190 8.79 0.32 21.08
C THR A 190 9.07 -0.92 20.23
N VAL A 191 9.63 -0.74 19.04
CA VAL A 191 10.14 -1.83 18.19
C VAL A 191 11.64 -1.69 18.10
N ASP A 192 12.39 -2.64 18.65
CA ASP A 192 13.86 -2.57 18.75
C ASP A 192 14.54 -2.73 17.38
N GLY A 193 13.99 -3.60 16.54
CA GLY A 193 14.52 -3.87 15.20
C GLY A 193 13.99 -2.95 14.12
N GLY A 194 14.47 -3.17 12.90
CA GLY A 194 14.03 -2.48 11.68
C GLY A 194 12.73 -3.07 11.10
N VAL A 195 12.57 -2.83 9.80
CA VAL A 195 11.50 -3.40 8.97
C VAL A 195 12.15 -4.28 7.92
N GLU A 196 11.64 -5.48 7.75
CA GLU A 196 12.06 -6.41 6.70
C GLU A 196 10.84 -7.09 6.09
N THR A 197 11.02 -7.70 4.93
CA THR A 197 9.98 -8.49 4.26
C THR A 197 10.40 -9.95 4.13
N THR A 198 9.42 -10.84 3.98
CA THR A 198 9.66 -12.27 3.78
C THR A 198 8.64 -12.88 2.83
N LEU A 199 9.09 -13.80 1.98
CA LEU A 199 8.24 -14.66 1.18
C LEU A 199 7.71 -15.86 1.98
N ARG A 200 8.39 -16.17 3.10
CA ARG A 200 8.00 -17.29 3.95
C ARG A 200 6.87 -16.88 4.87
N ALA A 201 5.71 -17.49 4.69
CA ALA A 201 4.59 -17.30 5.60
C ALA A 201 4.90 -17.91 6.98
N MET A 202 4.55 -17.19 8.04
CA MET A 202 4.56 -17.75 9.40
C MET A 202 3.51 -18.86 9.52
N GLY A 203 3.80 -19.88 10.29
CA GLY A 203 2.89 -21.01 10.52
C GLY A 203 1.52 -20.57 11.10
N GLN A 204 0.51 -21.41 10.90
CA GLN A 204 -0.85 -21.16 11.41
C GLN A 204 -0.89 -21.10 12.94
N ASP A 205 0.04 -21.78 13.61
CA ASP A 205 0.14 -21.84 15.09
C ASP A 205 0.72 -20.57 15.72
N ALA A 206 1.14 -19.59 14.90
CA ALA A 206 1.63 -18.32 15.40
C ALA A 206 0.55 -17.56 16.18
N TRP A 207 0.94 -16.96 17.30
CA TRP A 207 0.05 -16.22 18.18
C TRP A 207 -0.54 -14.99 17.47
N LEU A 208 -1.85 -14.89 17.45
CA LEU A 208 -2.54 -13.70 16.93
C LEU A 208 -2.47 -12.57 17.96
N VAL A 209 -1.82 -11.47 17.59
CA VAL A 209 -1.63 -10.29 18.43
C VAL A 209 -2.73 -9.26 18.20
N ALA A 210 -3.04 -8.99 16.95
CA ALA A 210 -4.09 -8.06 16.53
C ALA A 210 -4.64 -8.44 15.17
N ARG A 211 -5.87 -8.03 14.88
CA ARG A 211 -6.57 -8.33 13.63
C ARG A 211 -7.52 -7.20 13.26
N VAL A 212 -7.63 -6.98 11.96
CA VAL A 212 -8.64 -6.08 11.40
C VAL A 212 -9.20 -6.67 10.10
N GLU A 213 -10.47 -6.41 9.85
CA GLU A 213 -11.13 -6.74 8.60
C GLU A 213 -11.28 -5.49 7.73
N SER A 214 -11.14 -5.67 6.44
CA SER A 214 -11.37 -4.61 5.46
C SER A 214 -12.86 -4.22 5.40
N ILE A 215 -13.13 -3.12 4.70
CA ILE A 215 -14.49 -2.85 4.22
C ILE A 215 -14.95 -4.00 3.28
N PRO A 216 -16.27 -4.21 3.13
CA PRO A 216 -16.79 -5.25 2.25
C PRO A 216 -16.30 -5.12 0.81
N LEU A 217 -16.08 -6.24 0.12
CA LEU A 217 -15.67 -6.27 -1.28
C LEU A 217 -16.54 -5.38 -2.19
N GLN A 218 -17.86 -5.38 -1.96
CA GLN A 218 -18.79 -4.52 -2.70
C GLN A 218 -18.42 -3.03 -2.60
N GLU A 219 -18.02 -2.58 -1.41
CA GLU A 219 -17.61 -1.19 -1.20
C GLU A 219 -16.23 -0.91 -1.84
N GLN A 220 -15.29 -1.88 -1.79
CA GLN A 220 -14.01 -1.75 -2.48
C GLN A 220 -14.21 -1.60 -3.99
N VAL A 221 -15.07 -2.40 -4.60
CA VAL A 221 -15.46 -2.27 -6.02
C VAL A 221 -16.13 -0.92 -6.28
N GLY A 222 -17.03 -0.49 -5.41
CA GLY A 222 -17.66 0.83 -5.51
C GLY A 222 -16.66 1.98 -5.49
N ARG A 223 -15.65 1.92 -4.62
CA ARG A 223 -14.54 2.91 -4.56
C ARG A 223 -13.69 2.85 -5.83
N MET A 224 -13.34 1.64 -6.28
CA MET A 224 -12.61 1.42 -7.53
C MET A 224 -13.28 2.12 -8.71
N MET A 225 -14.56 1.86 -8.91
CA MET A 225 -15.33 2.42 -10.02
C MET A 225 -15.53 3.94 -9.91
N ARG A 226 -15.81 4.44 -8.71
CA ARG A 226 -16.04 5.88 -8.48
C ARG A 226 -14.79 6.72 -8.72
N TRP A 227 -13.62 6.23 -8.33
CA TRP A 227 -12.37 6.97 -8.34
C TRP A 227 -11.39 6.51 -9.41
N SER A 228 -11.79 5.54 -10.26
CA SER A 228 -10.89 4.90 -11.23
C SER A 228 -9.57 4.49 -10.59
N ASN A 229 -9.66 3.82 -9.43
CA ASN A 229 -8.48 3.49 -8.64
C ASN A 229 -7.80 2.23 -9.17
N ASN A 230 -6.64 2.41 -9.81
CA ASN A 230 -5.88 1.33 -10.43
C ASN A 230 -5.34 0.31 -9.41
N TYR A 231 -4.88 0.79 -8.24
CA TYR A 231 -4.38 -0.09 -7.20
C TYR A 231 -5.44 -1.08 -6.71
N ILE A 232 -6.67 -0.60 -6.46
CA ILE A 232 -7.79 -1.48 -6.08
C ILE A 232 -8.04 -2.51 -7.19
N ALA A 233 -8.12 -2.07 -8.45
CA ALA A 233 -8.39 -2.96 -9.58
C ALA A 233 -7.36 -4.09 -9.69
N ASP A 234 -6.08 -3.76 -9.58
CA ASP A 234 -5.00 -4.74 -9.70
C ASP A 234 -4.91 -5.67 -8.48
N VAL A 235 -5.11 -5.16 -7.25
CA VAL A 235 -5.17 -6.01 -6.05
C VAL A 235 -6.36 -6.95 -6.10
N LEU A 236 -7.53 -6.50 -6.58
CA LEU A 236 -8.69 -7.39 -6.76
C LEU A 236 -8.43 -8.43 -7.86
N THR A 237 -7.73 -8.08 -8.93
CA THR A 237 -7.30 -9.04 -9.96
C THR A 237 -6.41 -10.14 -9.36
N MET A 238 -5.45 -9.77 -8.52
CA MET A 238 -4.62 -10.72 -7.79
C MET A 238 -5.45 -11.62 -6.87
N ASN A 239 -6.44 -11.07 -6.18
CA ASN A 239 -7.35 -11.84 -5.33
C ASN A 239 -8.24 -12.81 -6.12
N VAL A 240 -8.69 -12.44 -7.32
CA VAL A 240 -9.43 -13.33 -8.23
C VAL A 240 -8.56 -14.55 -8.58
N ALA A 241 -7.31 -14.31 -8.98
CA ALA A 241 -6.38 -15.38 -9.34
C ALA A 241 -6.04 -16.27 -8.13
N LEU A 242 -5.74 -15.68 -6.99
CA LEU A 242 -5.48 -16.41 -5.75
C LEU A 242 -6.69 -17.32 -5.37
N LYS A 243 -7.89 -16.78 -5.47
CA LYS A 243 -9.13 -17.53 -5.19
C LYS A 243 -9.37 -18.66 -6.17
N ALA A 244 -9.09 -18.43 -7.46
CA ALA A 244 -9.32 -19.43 -8.52
C ALA A 244 -8.31 -20.59 -8.43
N ARG A 245 -7.06 -20.31 -8.10
CA ARG A 245 -5.95 -21.29 -8.14
C ARG A 245 -5.58 -21.87 -6.78
N GLY A 246 -5.94 -21.21 -5.67
CA GLY A 246 -5.46 -21.57 -4.35
C GLY A 246 -3.96 -21.28 -4.12
N ALA A 247 -3.30 -20.58 -5.04
CA ALA A 247 -1.89 -20.24 -5.00
C ALA A 247 -1.64 -18.83 -5.55
N ALA A 248 -0.53 -18.22 -5.15
CA ALA A 248 -0.13 -16.92 -5.67
C ALA A 248 0.07 -16.96 -7.19
N PRO A 249 -0.45 -15.97 -7.94
CA PRO A 249 -0.12 -15.82 -9.35
C PRO A 249 1.36 -15.40 -9.49
N ALA A 250 2.01 -15.85 -10.57
CA ALA A 250 3.42 -15.53 -10.81
C ALA A 250 3.63 -14.06 -11.21
N SER A 251 2.61 -13.44 -11.79
CA SER A 251 2.67 -12.09 -12.33
C SER A 251 1.29 -11.45 -12.38
N LEU A 252 1.22 -10.16 -12.69
CA LEU A 252 -0.05 -9.48 -12.93
C LEU A 252 -0.74 -9.98 -14.20
N ALA A 253 0.02 -10.29 -15.26
CA ALA A 253 -0.52 -10.88 -16.48
C ALA A 253 -1.07 -12.28 -16.23
N ASP A 254 -0.38 -13.09 -15.42
CA ASP A 254 -0.86 -14.40 -14.99
C ASP A 254 -2.17 -14.30 -14.20
N ALA A 255 -2.29 -13.30 -13.32
CA ALA A 255 -3.54 -12.99 -12.61
C ALA A 255 -4.66 -12.56 -13.57
N SER A 256 -4.33 -11.78 -14.58
CA SER A 256 -5.28 -11.27 -15.58
C SER A 256 -5.86 -12.37 -16.46
N ALA A 257 -5.16 -13.49 -16.65
CA ALA A 257 -5.71 -14.66 -17.31
C ALA A 257 -6.94 -15.23 -16.58
N GLU A 258 -6.91 -15.22 -15.24
CA GLU A 258 -8.08 -15.64 -14.44
C GLU A 258 -9.22 -14.61 -14.49
N LEU A 259 -8.90 -13.33 -14.55
CA LEU A 259 -9.90 -12.29 -14.76
C LEU A 259 -10.57 -12.44 -16.13
N THR A 260 -9.79 -12.70 -17.19
CA THR A 260 -10.31 -13.01 -18.52
C THR A 260 -11.25 -14.23 -18.50
N ALA A 261 -10.85 -15.30 -17.81
CA ALA A 261 -11.69 -16.49 -17.67
C ALA A 261 -12.99 -16.18 -16.88
N LEU A 262 -12.93 -15.30 -15.87
CA LEU A 262 -14.11 -14.87 -15.12
C LEU A 262 -15.08 -14.07 -16.02
N VAL A 263 -14.57 -13.14 -16.80
CA VAL A 263 -15.36 -12.30 -17.73
C VAL A 263 -16.04 -13.16 -18.78
N ARG A 264 -15.32 -14.13 -19.35
CA ARG A 264 -15.91 -15.10 -20.32
C ARG A 264 -17.02 -15.95 -19.69
N ARG A 265 -16.83 -16.44 -18.47
CA ARG A 265 -17.89 -17.17 -17.74
C ARG A 265 -19.13 -16.32 -17.47
N ALA A 266 -18.97 -15.01 -17.34
CA ALA A 266 -20.09 -14.07 -17.18
C ALA A 266 -20.82 -13.74 -18.50
N GLY A 267 -20.38 -14.32 -19.63
CA GLY A 267 -21.03 -14.17 -20.94
C GLY A 267 -20.51 -13.03 -21.79
N ALA A 268 -19.36 -12.43 -21.41
CA ALA A 268 -18.67 -11.47 -22.25
C ALA A 268 -17.52 -12.15 -23.03
N GLY A 269 -17.20 -11.64 -24.23
CA GLY A 269 -16.03 -12.10 -25.00
C GLY A 269 -16.25 -13.29 -25.92
N ASP A 270 -17.47 -13.55 -26.38
CA ASP A 270 -17.75 -14.60 -27.38
C ASP A 270 -17.14 -14.31 -28.78
N ALA A 271 -16.69 -13.08 -29.01
CA ALA A 271 -16.21 -12.61 -30.31
C ALA A 271 -14.69 -12.78 -30.55
N GLY A 272 -13.96 -13.46 -29.68
CA GLY A 272 -12.57 -13.91 -29.96
C GLY A 272 -11.43 -12.94 -29.63
N ASP A 273 -11.69 -11.66 -29.45
CA ASP A 273 -10.65 -10.62 -29.30
C ASP A 273 -10.48 -10.07 -27.87
N LEU A 274 -11.09 -10.70 -26.86
CA LEU A 274 -10.95 -10.28 -25.48
C LEU A 274 -9.52 -10.54 -24.98
N VAL A 275 -8.78 -9.46 -24.70
CA VAL A 275 -7.46 -9.48 -24.09
C VAL A 275 -7.47 -8.59 -22.86
N ILE A 276 -7.20 -9.13 -21.68
CA ILE A 276 -7.05 -8.39 -20.43
C ILE A 276 -5.66 -8.71 -19.87
N GLU A 277 -4.75 -7.77 -19.92
CA GLU A 277 -3.40 -7.90 -19.34
C GLU A 277 -3.29 -7.27 -17.93
N SER A 278 -4.19 -6.36 -17.59
CA SER A 278 -4.30 -5.80 -16.25
C SER A 278 -5.74 -5.44 -15.91
N GLY A 279 -6.12 -5.60 -14.65
CA GLY A 279 -7.44 -5.19 -14.17
C GLY A 279 -7.62 -3.68 -14.16
N SER A 280 -6.54 -2.92 -14.03
CA SER A 280 -6.57 -1.45 -14.02
C SER A 280 -6.66 -0.82 -15.41
N GLY A 281 -6.32 -1.56 -16.47
CA GLY A 281 -6.23 -0.99 -17.82
C GLY A 281 -5.00 -0.09 -18.03
N LEU A 282 -4.02 -0.08 -17.12
CA LEU A 282 -2.74 0.62 -17.31
C LEU A 282 -1.83 -0.13 -18.29
N THR A 283 -2.38 -0.49 -19.42
CA THR A 283 -1.69 -1.12 -20.55
C THR A 283 -2.41 -0.76 -21.83
N THR A 284 -1.68 -0.60 -22.91
CA THR A 284 -2.22 -0.32 -24.25
C THR A 284 -2.70 -1.58 -24.97
N THR A 285 -2.50 -2.74 -24.38
CA THR A 285 -2.78 -4.05 -24.99
C THR A 285 -4.13 -4.63 -24.60
N ASN A 286 -4.82 -4.10 -23.58
CA ASN A 286 -6.20 -4.50 -23.28
C ASN A 286 -7.11 -4.26 -24.50
N ARG A 287 -7.88 -5.27 -24.90
CA ARG A 287 -8.83 -5.22 -26.01
C ARG A 287 -10.15 -5.81 -25.60
N LEU A 288 -11.20 -5.03 -25.79
CA LEU A 288 -12.60 -5.44 -25.61
C LEU A 288 -13.41 -4.90 -26.79
N SER A 289 -14.37 -5.65 -27.25
CA SER A 289 -15.36 -5.16 -28.21
C SER A 289 -16.46 -4.38 -27.48
N ALA A 290 -17.21 -3.56 -28.22
CA ALA A 290 -18.39 -2.87 -27.66
C ALA A 290 -19.49 -3.84 -27.20
N GLN A 291 -19.46 -5.10 -27.68
CA GLN A 291 -20.40 -6.15 -27.28
C GLN A 291 -19.97 -6.79 -25.95
N ASP A 292 -18.69 -6.69 -25.56
CA ASP A 292 -18.15 -7.23 -24.31
C ASP A 292 -18.44 -6.31 -23.11
N LEU A 293 -18.89 -5.08 -23.36
CA LEU A 293 -19.27 -4.06 -22.37
C LEU A 293 -20.76 -4.02 -22.15
#